data_a9881363b1aa044e8048171b442320d2
#
_entry.id   a9881363b1aa044e8048171b442320d2
#
_cell.length_a   1.000
_cell.length_b   1.000
_cell.length_c   1.000
_cell.angle_alpha   90.00
_cell.angle_beta   90.00
_cell.angle_gamma   90.00
#
_symmetry.space_group_name_H-M   'P 1'
#
loop_
_entity.id
_entity.type
_entity.pdbx_description
1 polymer ?
#
loop_
_entity_poly.entity_id
_entity_poly.type
_entity_poly.pdbx_seq_one_letter_code
_entity_poly.pdbx_strand_id
1 'polypeptide(L)'
;MYKFNIFAVMQKRVYILAIFLFASLSGFSQYNVDYGFSLGVANYLGDIGGGIETAKSGPSDMKLDHTRFAIGGFYRTRFSQKFAFKGSLNYIRLSGDDSNTANPARRSRNLNFRNDMYELEGHLELYLFRVNDVGRTGRYSTDFNLYLFGGVGAFYSNPKGQNANGDWVELQPLQTEGVSYSKINFSIPAGLGFYYTIDRKYRLGLEMGWRTTFTDYIDDVSNTYANDYDGISNKTTQALLDKVNAENDVNNLLTNFDAGSRRGNPDDNDSYLTATVNFSWAIRGRSNFYKSKHNWVLGKNKRKRRKSRAKF
;
A
#
# COMPACT_ATOMS: atom_id res chain seq x y z
N MET A 1 -24.39 40.44 22.93
CA MET A 1 -24.35 38.99 23.25
C MET A 1 -23.42 38.32 22.24
N TYR A 2 -22.13 38.22 22.55
CA TYR A 2 -21.11 37.68 21.66
C TYR A 2 -21.10 36.15 21.78
N LYS A 3 -21.61 35.42 20.79
CA LYS A 3 -21.39 33.98 20.68
C LYS A 3 -19.92 33.78 20.22
N PHE A 4 -19.03 33.54 21.16
CA PHE A 4 -17.68 33.08 20.86
C PHE A 4 -17.78 31.74 20.09
N ASN A 5 -17.25 31.70 18.88
CA ASN A 5 -17.21 30.53 18.04
C ASN A 5 -16.16 29.53 18.59
N ILE A 6 -16.57 28.74 19.57
CA ILE A 6 -15.74 27.71 20.23
C ILE A 6 -15.14 26.76 19.20
N PHE A 7 -15.86 26.50 18.11
CA PHE A 7 -15.41 25.66 17.01
C PHE A 7 -14.19 26.25 16.27
N ALA A 8 -14.15 27.54 16.01
CA ALA A 8 -13.02 28.20 15.33
C ALA A 8 -11.76 28.24 16.21
N VAL A 9 -11.95 28.33 17.55
CA VAL A 9 -10.83 28.29 18.52
C VAL A 9 -10.28 26.87 18.64
N MET A 10 -11.13 25.85 18.64
CA MET A 10 -10.70 24.44 18.62
C MET A 10 -9.94 24.08 17.35
N GLN A 11 -10.43 24.48 16.17
CA GLN A 11 -9.70 24.25 14.90
C GLN A 11 -8.31 24.89 14.91
N LYS A 12 -8.18 26.14 15.34
CA LYS A 12 -6.87 26.80 15.45
C LYS A 12 -5.92 26.06 16.41
N ARG A 13 -6.41 25.54 17.54
CA ARG A 13 -5.60 24.76 18.48
C ARG A 13 -5.15 23.42 17.88
N VAL A 14 -6.00 22.76 17.13
CA VAL A 14 -5.64 21.51 16.41
C VAL A 14 -4.57 21.75 15.35
N TYR A 15 -4.67 22.84 14.56
CA TYR A 15 -3.63 23.22 13.60
C TYR A 15 -2.31 23.57 14.27
N ILE A 16 -2.34 24.31 15.38
CA ILE A 16 -1.13 24.66 16.15
C ILE A 16 -0.48 23.40 16.74
N LEU A 17 -1.29 22.47 17.26
CA LEU A 17 -0.79 21.19 17.79
C LEU A 17 -0.19 20.33 16.69
N ALA A 18 -0.81 20.28 15.51
CA ALA A 18 -0.29 19.58 14.34
C ALA A 18 1.04 20.19 13.85
N ILE A 19 1.14 21.52 13.79
CA ILE A 19 2.38 22.23 13.43
C ILE A 19 3.48 21.98 14.45
N PHE A 20 3.17 21.98 15.77
CA PHE A 20 4.12 21.64 16.83
C PHE A 20 4.57 20.18 16.76
N LEU A 21 3.66 19.26 16.44
CA LEU A 21 3.97 17.84 16.22
C LEU A 21 4.92 17.65 15.02
N PHE A 22 4.67 18.37 13.92
CA PHE A 22 5.56 18.37 12.76
C PHE A 22 6.91 19.05 13.02
N ALA A 23 6.94 20.12 13.78
CA ALA A 23 8.17 20.85 14.13
C ALA A 23 9.08 20.05 15.09
N SER A 24 8.52 19.21 15.96
CA SER A 24 9.27 18.37 16.90
C SER A 24 9.96 17.17 16.24
N LEU A 25 9.62 16.84 14.99
CA LEU A 25 10.21 15.74 14.23
C LEU A 25 11.61 16.06 13.66
N SER A 26 12.12 17.27 13.86
CA SER A 26 13.43 17.70 13.33
C SER A 26 14.62 17.28 14.20
N GLY A 27 14.55 16.13 14.86
CA GLY A 27 15.68 15.53 15.60
C GLY A 27 16.76 14.97 14.66
N PHE A 28 17.83 15.70 14.47
CA PHE A 28 18.95 15.39 13.55
C PHE A 28 19.77 14.19 14.01
N SER A 29 19.58 13.05 13.42
CA SER A 29 20.49 11.89 13.48
C SER A 29 21.20 11.67 12.13
N GLN A 30 22.36 11.04 12.15
CA GLN A 30 23.32 11.09 11.04
C GLN A 30 22.95 10.35 9.75
N TYR A 31 21.88 9.56 9.68
CA TYR A 31 21.43 8.80 8.50
C TYR A 31 19.91 8.60 8.53
N ASN A 32 19.21 9.71 8.61
CA ASN A 32 17.81 9.66 9.01
C ASN A 32 16.83 9.60 7.86
N VAL A 33 17.25 10.03 6.69
CA VAL A 33 16.36 10.21 5.55
C VAL A 33 16.84 9.34 4.42
N ASP A 34 15.94 8.60 3.82
CA ASP A 34 16.14 7.93 2.54
C ASP A 34 14.89 8.07 1.67
N TYR A 35 15.12 8.06 0.39
CA TYR A 35 14.09 8.00 -0.64
C TYR A 35 14.44 6.93 -1.66
N GLY A 36 13.43 6.31 -2.22
CA GLY A 36 13.65 5.20 -3.11
C GLY A 36 12.40 4.79 -3.86
N PHE A 37 12.50 3.66 -4.48
CA PHE A 37 11.41 3.02 -5.18
C PHE A 37 11.23 1.57 -4.70
N SER A 38 10.03 1.07 -4.88
CA SER A 38 9.62 -0.30 -4.59
C SER A 38 9.12 -0.94 -5.88
N LEU A 39 9.53 -2.19 -6.09
CA LEU A 39 9.04 -3.04 -7.17
C LEU A 39 8.62 -4.37 -6.56
N GLY A 40 7.48 -4.89 -6.95
CA GLY A 40 7.02 -6.13 -6.38
C GLY A 40 5.72 -6.62 -6.96
N VAL A 41 5.03 -7.38 -6.16
CA VAL A 41 3.80 -8.06 -6.54
C VAL A 41 2.70 -7.79 -5.51
N ALA A 42 1.46 -7.88 -5.98
CA ALA A 42 0.27 -7.79 -5.16
C ALA A 42 -0.66 -8.95 -5.47
N ASN A 43 -1.38 -9.41 -4.47
CA ASN A 43 -2.38 -10.46 -4.58
C ASN A 43 -3.67 -10.03 -3.88
N TYR A 44 -4.79 -10.22 -4.54
CA TYR A 44 -6.11 -9.89 -4.05
C TYR A 44 -6.66 -11.02 -3.17
N LEU A 45 -7.45 -10.66 -2.16
CA LEU A 45 -8.09 -11.54 -1.21
C LEU A 45 -9.49 -11.01 -0.91
N GLY A 46 -10.49 -11.63 -1.50
CA GLY A 46 -11.89 -11.25 -1.39
C GLY A 46 -12.81 -12.21 -2.13
N ASP A 47 -13.88 -11.70 -2.71
CA ASP A 47 -14.99 -12.52 -3.22
C ASP A 47 -14.70 -13.19 -4.57
N ILE A 48 -13.99 -12.56 -5.50
CA ILE A 48 -13.66 -13.15 -6.81
C ILE A 48 -12.34 -13.91 -6.75
N GLY A 49 -12.35 -15.13 -7.27
CA GLY A 49 -11.19 -16.03 -7.27
C GLY A 49 -11.18 -16.91 -6.03
N GLY A 50 -9.99 -17.17 -5.49
CA GLY A 50 -9.80 -18.05 -4.35
C GLY A 50 -9.35 -19.46 -4.72
N GLY A 51 -8.54 -20.06 -3.85
CA GLY A 51 -7.87 -21.35 -4.07
C GLY A 51 -8.54 -22.56 -3.46
N ILE A 52 -9.52 -22.37 -2.58
CA ILE A 52 -10.11 -23.43 -1.74
C ILE A 52 -11.59 -23.63 -2.06
N GLU A 53 -12.10 -24.88 -1.93
CA GLU A 53 -13.52 -25.20 -2.11
C GLU A 53 -14.44 -24.40 -1.20
N THR A 54 -14.03 -24.17 0.03
CA THR A 54 -14.77 -23.33 0.98
C THR A 54 -14.13 -21.96 1.02
N ALA A 55 -14.89 -20.92 0.67
CA ALA A 55 -14.45 -19.55 0.80
C ALA A 55 -14.01 -19.26 2.25
N LYS A 56 -12.78 -18.78 2.42
CA LYS A 56 -12.20 -18.40 3.70
C LYS A 56 -11.56 -17.04 3.58
N SER A 57 -11.76 -16.21 4.60
CA SER A 57 -11.00 -14.97 4.72
C SER A 57 -9.54 -15.26 5.00
N GLY A 58 -8.63 -14.49 4.40
CA GLY A 58 -7.23 -14.50 4.74
C GLY A 58 -6.29 -15.23 3.76
N PRO A 59 -5.00 -15.39 4.14
CA PRO A 59 -3.93 -15.87 3.24
C PRO A 59 -4.16 -17.27 2.69
N SER A 60 -5.01 -18.06 3.33
CA SER A 60 -5.28 -19.44 2.91
C SER A 60 -6.07 -19.54 1.60
N ASP A 61 -6.77 -18.50 1.20
CA ASP A 61 -7.53 -18.42 -0.06
C ASP A 61 -6.74 -17.75 -1.20
N MET A 62 -5.47 -17.45 -0.97
CA MET A 62 -4.61 -16.78 -1.95
C MET A 62 -4.32 -17.65 -3.15
N LYS A 63 -4.53 -17.12 -4.37
CA LYS A 63 -4.16 -17.74 -5.65
C LYS A 63 -2.96 -17.02 -6.26
N LEU A 64 -1.87 -17.74 -6.45
CA LEU A 64 -0.64 -17.18 -7.02
C LEU A 64 -0.79 -16.80 -8.49
N ASP A 65 -1.70 -17.44 -9.23
CA ASP A 65 -1.95 -17.17 -10.65
C ASP A 65 -2.50 -15.75 -10.90
N HIS A 66 -3.15 -15.16 -9.88
CA HIS A 66 -3.69 -13.80 -9.92
C HIS A 66 -2.76 -12.76 -9.34
N THR A 67 -1.52 -13.14 -9.07
CA THR A 67 -0.49 -12.20 -8.61
C THR A 67 -0.14 -11.21 -9.72
N ARG A 68 -0.22 -9.91 -9.42
CA ARG A 68 0.05 -8.81 -10.35
C ARG A 68 1.13 -7.91 -9.79
N PHE A 69 1.64 -7.02 -10.61
CA PHE A 69 2.75 -6.15 -10.22
C PHE A 69 2.30 -4.97 -9.36
N ALA A 70 3.23 -4.53 -8.50
CA ALA A 70 3.13 -3.32 -7.71
C ALA A 70 4.43 -2.52 -7.87
N ILE A 71 4.30 -1.21 -8.08
CA ILE A 71 5.43 -0.29 -8.19
C ILE A 71 5.13 0.98 -7.41
N GLY A 72 6.14 1.52 -6.73
CA GLY A 72 5.95 2.73 -5.95
C GLY A 72 7.22 3.52 -5.72
N GLY A 73 7.03 4.74 -5.23
CA GLY A 73 8.09 5.59 -4.71
C GLY A 73 7.84 5.89 -3.24
N PHE A 74 8.89 6.01 -2.46
CA PHE A 74 8.76 6.28 -1.03
C PHE A 74 9.81 7.24 -0.50
N TYR A 75 9.44 7.88 0.59
CA TYR A 75 10.29 8.69 1.43
C TYR A 75 10.22 8.15 2.85
N ARG A 76 11.38 7.87 3.46
CA ARG A 76 11.50 7.37 4.82
C ARG A 76 12.30 8.35 5.66
N THR A 77 11.82 8.67 6.84
CA THR A 77 12.55 9.46 7.83
C THR A 77 12.57 8.75 9.17
N ARG A 78 13.77 8.59 9.72
CA ARG A 78 13.97 8.00 11.04
C ARG A 78 14.11 9.11 12.06
N PHE A 79 13.24 9.17 13.04
CA PHE A 79 13.23 10.16 14.10
C PHE A 79 13.76 9.61 15.43
N SER A 80 13.85 8.28 15.56
CA SER A 80 14.38 7.62 16.75
C SER A 80 15.23 6.41 16.37
N GLN A 81 15.93 5.84 17.34
CA GLN A 81 16.65 4.58 17.14
C GLN A 81 15.71 3.40 16.83
N LYS A 82 14.48 3.44 17.36
CA LYS A 82 13.49 2.39 17.23
C LYS A 82 12.38 2.69 16.23
N PHE A 83 12.20 3.96 15.85
CA PHE A 83 11.06 4.39 15.05
C PHE A 83 11.47 5.18 13.81
N ALA A 84 10.78 4.90 12.71
CA ALA A 84 10.80 5.71 11.51
C ALA A 84 9.38 5.90 10.97
N PHE A 85 9.21 6.91 10.13
CA PHE A 85 8.02 7.13 9.32
C PHE A 85 8.38 6.90 7.86
N LYS A 86 7.54 6.18 7.12
CA LYS A 86 7.63 6.00 5.67
C LYS A 86 6.34 6.47 5.04
N GLY A 87 6.44 7.37 4.07
CA GLY A 87 5.36 7.77 3.19
C GLY A 87 5.62 7.22 1.79
N SER A 88 4.62 6.63 1.16
CA SER A 88 4.74 6.04 -0.18
C SER A 88 3.57 6.37 -1.08
N LEU A 89 3.85 6.44 -2.38
CA LEU A 89 2.86 6.48 -3.44
C LEU A 89 3.06 5.23 -4.30
N ASN A 90 2.03 4.40 -4.38
CA ASN A 90 2.08 3.10 -5.01
C ASN A 90 1.06 3.01 -6.14
N TYR A 91 1.45 2.39 -7.24
CA TYR A 91 0.54 1.85 -8.24
C TYR A 91 0.49 0.32 -8.03
N ILE A 92 -0.72 -0.20 -7.88
CA ILE A 92 -0.97 -1.60 -7.57
C ILE A 92 -2.02 -2.12 -8.54
N ARG A 93 -1.70 -3.19 -9.25
CA ARG A 93 -2.69 -3.91 -10.04
C ARG A 93 -3.17 -5.13 -9.27
N LEU A 94 -4.48 -5.26 -9.12
CA LEU A 94 -5.14 -6.44 -8.57
C LEU A 94 -5.97 -7.11 -9.67
N SER A 95 -6.16 -8.41 -9.56
CA SER A 95 -7.05 -9.17 -10.45
C SER A 95 -7.53 -10.44 -9.76
N GLY A 96 -8.71 -10.90 -10.13
CA GLY A 96 -9.28 -12.18 -9.76
C GLY A 96 -10.06 -12.78 -10.91
N ASP A 97 -10.25 -14.09 -10.90
CA ASP A 97 -10.99 -14.83 -11.89
C ASP A 97 -11.58 -16.10 -11.26
N ASP A 98 -12.86 -16.30 -11.46
CA ASP A 98 -13.59 -17.45 -10.93
C ASP A 98 -13.49 -18.71 -11.80
N SER A 99 -13.06 -18.59 -13.06
CA SER A 99 -13.06 -19.69 -14.04
C SER A 99 -12.30 -20.94 -13.57
N ASN A 100 -11.20 -20.73 -12.83
CA ASN A 100 -10.32 -21.81 -12.35
C ASN A 100 -10.40 -22.02 -10.82
N THR A 101 -11.46 -21.54 -10.17
CA THR A 101 -11.63 -21.76 -8.73
C THR A 101 -12.05 -23.18 -8.40
N ALA A 102 -11.63 -23.70 -7.26
CA ALA A 102 -12.08 -24.99 -6.75
C ALA A 102 -13.52 -24.94 -6.21
N ASN A 103 -14.02 -23.73 -5.87
CA ASN A 103 -15.38 -23.53 -5.38
C ASN A 103 -16.40 -23.60 -6.53
N PRO A 104 -17.33 -24.57 -6.54
CA PRO A 104 -18.30 -24.72 -7.62
C PRO A 104 -19.22 -23.50 -7.83
N ALA A 105 -19.63 -22.82 -6.74
CA ALA A 105 -20.49 -21.65 -6.80
C ALA A 105 -19.77 -20.45 -7.46
N ARG A 106 -18.50 -20.23 -7.11
CA ARG A 106 -17.67 -19.20 -7.77
C ARG A 106 -17.42 -19.52 -9.23
N ARG A 107 -17.09 -20.78 -9.55
CA ARG A 107 -16.87 -21.22 -10.93
C ARG A 107 -18.10 -21.02 -11.80
N SER A 108 -19.29 -21.28 -11.28
CA SER A 108 -20.52 -21.12 -12.04
C SER A 108 -20.87 -19.66 -12.31
N ARG A 109 -20.54 -18.72 -11.40
CA ARG A 109 -20.77 -17.29 -11.65
C ARG A 109 -19.75 -16.70 -12.62
N ASN A 110 -18.56 -17.31 -12.79
CA ASN A 110 -17.52 -17.00 -13.78
C ASN A 110 -17.17 -15.49 -13.90
N LEU A 111 -17.13 -14.81 -12.78
CA LEU A 111 -16.75 -13.41 -12.74
C LEU A 111 -15.23 -13.24 -12.87
N ASN A 112 -14.82 -12.16 -13.48
CA ASN A 112 -13.44 -11.73 -13.49
C ASN A 112 -13.34 -10.23 -13.28
N PHE A 113 -12.25 -9.79 -12.67
CA PHE A 113 -11.98 -8.37 -12.55
C PHE A 113 -10.50 -8.06 -12.69
N ARG A 114 -10.23 -6.80 -13.02
CA ARG A 114 -8.95 -6.13 -12.94
C ARG A 114 -9.14 -4.74 -12.34
N ASN A 115 -8.33 -4.42 -11.35
CA ASN A 115 -8.37 -3.13 -10.71
C ASN A 115 -6.97 -2.49 -10.70
N ASP A 116 -6.86 -1.32 -11.29
CA ASP A 116 -5.64 -0.52 -11.32
C ASP A 116 -5.76 0.56 -10.24
N MET A 117 -5.04 0.39 -9.12
CA MET A 117 -5.17 1.21 -7.93
C MET A 117 -3.98 2.15 -7.77
N TYR A 118 -4.26 3.36 -7.27
CA TYR A 118 -3.25 4.33 -6.82
C TYR A 118 -3.41 4.53 -5.32
N GLU A 119 -2.39 4.15 -4.55
CA GLU A 119 -2.41 4.19 -3.10
C GLU A 119 -1.41 5.22 -2.59
N LEU A 120 -1.87 6.15 -1.74
CA LEU A 120 -1.04 7.01 -0.90
C LEU A 120 -1.04 6.43 0.50
N GLU A 121 0.12 6.02 0.99
CA GLU A 121 0.28 5.32 2.26
C GLU A 121 1.25 6.08 3.17
N GLY A 122 0.94 6.09 4.47
CA GLY A 122 1.83 6.56 5.52
C GLY A 122 1.85 5.58 6.68
N HIS A 123 3.03 5.05 7.02
CA HIS A 123 3.16 4.12 8.12
C HIS A 123 4.35 4.40 9.04
N LEU A 124 4.25 3.91 10.27
CA LEU A 124 5.31 3.91 11.26
C LEU A 124 6.02 2.57 11.24
N GLU A 125 7.36 2.60 11.20
CA GLU A 125 8.21 1.43 11.30
C GLU A 125 8.76 1.31 12.73
N LEU A 126 8.63 0.14 13.35
CA LEU A 126 9.23 -0.24 14.62
C LEU A 126 10.39 -1.20 14.37
N TYR A 127 11.61 -0.76 14.60
CA TYR A 127 12.81 -1.58 14.42
C TYR A 127 12.98 -2.58 15.57
N LEU A 128 12.85 -3.86 15.26
CA LEU A 128 13.01 -4.97 16.20
C LEU A 128 14.47 -5.34 16.37
N PHE A 129 15.20 -5.39 15.28
CA PHE A 129 16.59 -5.84 15.27
C PHE A 129 17.43 -4.95 14.37
N ARG A 130 18.62 -4.57 14.86
CA ARG A 130 19.59 -3.74 14.12
C ARG A 130 20.99 -4.26 14.35
N VAL A 131 21.70 -4.50 13.26
CA VAL A 131 23.14 -4.65 13.25
C VAL A 131 23.72 -3.38 12.65
N ASN A 132 24.45 -2.60 13.46
CA ASN A 132 25.11 -1.39 12.99
C ASN A 132 26.58 -1.66 12.75
N ASP A 133 27.12 -1.08 11.67
CA ASP A 133 28.57 -0.99 11.49
C ASP A 133 29.16 0.02 12.50
N VAL A 134 29.64 -0.48 13.62
CA VAL A 134 30.29 0.31 14.67
C VAL A 134 31.79 0.50 14.40
N GLY A 135 32.36 -0.24 13.43
CA GLY A 135 33.80 -0.30 13.20
C GLY A 135 34.33 0.82 12.32
N ARG A 136 35.27 1.64 12.88
CA ARG A 136 36.17 2.48 12.11
C ARG A 136 37.36 1.73 11.50
N THR A 137 37.38 0.41 11.53
CA THR A 137 38.54 -0.46 11.24
C THR A 137 38.73 -0.79 9.77
N GLY A 138 38.23 0.03 8.83
CA GLY A 138 38.43 -0.18 7.39
C GLY A 138 37.66 -1.37 6.78
N ARG A 139 37.14 -2.27 7.57
CA ARG A 139 36.22 -3.32 7.13
C ARG A 139 34.78 -2.80 7.34
N TYR A 140 34.11 -2.47 6.26
CA TYR A 140 32.72 -2.12 6.26
C TYR A 140 31.89 -3.39 6.54
N SER A 141 31.03 -3.38 7.57
CA SER A 141 30.01 -4.39 7.75
C SER A 141 28.65 -3.85 7.27
N THR A 142 27.89 -4.70 6.61
CA THR A 142 26.57 -4.32 6.10
C THR A 142 25.59 -4.15 7.25
N ASP A 143 25.00 -2.96 7.39
CA ASP A 143 23.95 -2.70 8.39
C ASP A 143 22.69 -3.44 8.00
N PHE A 144 22.20 -4.30 8.88
CA PHE A 144 20.92 -5.00 8.75
C PHE A 144 19.88 -4.40 9.68
N ASN A 145 18.68 -4.21 9.18
CA ASN A 145 17.55 -3.67 9.94
C ASN A 145 16.29 -4.48 9.64
N LEU A 146 15.68 -5.04 10.68
CA LEU A 146 14.38 -5.73 10.64
C LEU A 146 13.36 -4.88 11.37
N TYR A 147 12.19 -4.68 10.76
CA TYR A 147 11.13 -3.84 11.31
C TYR A 147 9.74 -4.43 11.08
N LEU A 148 8.82 -4.10 12.00
CA LEU A 148 7.39 -4.18 11.78
C LEU A 148 6.88 -2.80 11.40
N PHE A 149 5.81 -2.75 10.64
CA PHE A 149 5.16 -1.49 10.31
C PHE A 149 3.64 -1.59 10.42
N GLY A 150 3.01 -0.43 10.63
CA GLY A 150 1.58 -0.25 10.60
C GLY A 150 1.23 1.21 10.36
N GLY A 151 0.11 1.44 9.67
CA GLY A 151 -0.24 2.79 9.28
C GLY A 151 -1.62 2.94 8.68
N VAL A 152 -1.77 3.95 7.84
CA VAL A 152 -3.00 4.27 7.12
C VAL A 152 -2.69 4.55 5.66
N GLY A 153 -3.61 4.15 4.79
CA GLY A 153 -3.56 4.40 3.37
C GLY A 153 -4.89 4.93 2.86
N ALA A 154 -4.83 5.70 1.79
CA ALA A 154 -5.98 6.07 0.99
C ALA A 154 -5.71 5.64 -0.45
N PHE A 155 -6.67 5.01 -1.11
CA PHE A 155 -6.48 4.53 -2.46
C PHE A 155 -7.65 4.88 -3.37
N TYR A 156 -7.32 5.11 -4.63
CA TYR A 156 -8.28 5.20 -5.71
C TYR A 156 -8.41 3.83 -6.37
N SER A 157 -9.65 3.37 -6.56
CA SER A 157 -10.04 2.06 -7.09
C SER A 157 -11.04 2.24 -8.21
N ASN A 158 -10.86 1.52 -9.32
CA ASN A 158 -11.79 1.52 -10.44
C ASN A 158 -11.83 0.12 -11.08
N PRO A 159 -12.59 -0.82 -10.50
CA PRO A 159 -12.66 -2.18 -10.97
C PRO A 159 -13.25 -2.25 -12.38
N LYS A 160 -12.67 -3.13 -13.21
CA LYS A 160 -13.11 -3.42 -14.58
C LYS A 160 -13.36 -4.91 -14.71
N GLY A 161 -14.47 -5.27 -15.35
CA GLY A 161 -14.80 -6.63 -15.73
C GLY A 161 -14.63 -6.85 -17.24
N GLN A 162 -14.47 -8.07 -17.64
CA GLN A 162 -14.37 -8.43 -19.05
C GLN A 162 -15.74 -8.87 -19.57
N ASN A 163 -16.20 -8.24 -20.65
CA ASN A 163 -17.47 -8.61 -21.30
C ASN A 163 -17.30 -9.88 -22.17
N ALA A 164 -18.40 -10.37 -22.74
CA ALA A 164 -18.40 -11.55 -23.61
C ALA A 164 -17.51 -11.40 -24.85
N ASN A 165 -17.21 -10.17 -25.30
CA ASN A 165 -16.32 -9.91 -26.44
C ASN A 165 -14.86 -9.83 -26.04
N GLY A 166 -14.53 -9.91 -24.73
CA GLY A 166 -13.18 -9.79 -24.20
C GLY A 166 -12.74 -8.36 -23.87
N ASP A 167 -13.61 -7.35 -23.99
CA ASP A 167 -13.27 -5.95 -23.69
C ASP A 167 -13.39 -5.68 -22.19
N TRP A 168 -12.48 -4.84 -21.67
CA TRP A 168 -12.50 -4.39 -20.28
C TRP A 168 -13.42 -3.18 -20.09
N VAL A 169 -14.44 -3.33 -19.25
CA VAL A 169 -15.47 -2.34 -18.96
C VAL A 169 -15.42 -1.93 -17.50
N GLU A 170 -15.59 -0.64 -17.21
CA GLU A 170 -15.67 -0.13 -15.84
C GLU A 170 -16.96 -0.61 -15.18
N LEU A 171 -16.84 -1.25 -14.00
CA LEU A 171 -17.98 -1.85 -13.30
C LEU A 171 -18.74 -0.86 -12.43
N GLN A 172 -18.04 0.05 -11.77
CA GLN A 172 -18.66 1.02 -10.85
C GLN A 172 -19.83 1.83 -11.46
N PRO A 173 -19.77 2.33 -12.73
CA PRO A 173 -20.89 3.03 -13.33
C PRO A 173 -22.08 2.11 -13.64
N LEU A 174 -21.86 0.81 -13.76
CA LEU A 174 -22.89 -0.16 -14.09
C LEU A 174 -23.77 -0.53 -12.90
N GLN A 175 -23.29 -0.27 -11.66
CA GLN A 175 -24.03 -0.58 -10.42
C GLN A 175 -24.60 -2.01 -10.42
N THR A 176 -23.74 -2.99 -10.67
CA THR A 176 -24.09 -4.40 -10.87
C THR A 176 -24.91 -5.00 -9.72
N GLU A 177 -24.84 -4.40 -8.53
CA GLU A 177 -25.63 -4.73 -7.35
C GLU A 177 -26.70 -3.66 -7.01
N GLY A 178 -26.93 -2.67 -7.90
CA GLY A 178 -27.84 -1.57 -7.66
C GLY A 178 -27.34 -0.56 -6.61
N VAL A 179 -26.07 -0.68 -6.20
CA VAL A 179 -25.44 0.16 -5.16
C VAL A 179 -24.36 1.04 -5.77
N SER A 180 -24.38 2.32 -5.42
CA SER A 180 -23.30 3.24 -5.78
C SER A 180 -22.23 3.25 -4.67
N TYR A 181 -20.99 2.98 -5.01
CA TYR A 181 -19.86 2.99 -4.08
C TYR A 181 -18.77 4.00 -4.47
N SER A 182 -17.94 4.37 -3.50
CA SER A 182 -16.88 5.35 -3.70
C SER A 182 -15.67 4.73 -4.42
N LYS A 183 -15.06 5.50 -5.35
CA LYS A 183 -13.76 5.15 -5.95
C LYS A 183 -12.57 5.47 -5.03
N ILE A 184 -12.77 6.26 -3.98
CA ILE A 184 -11.73 6.60 -3.00
C ILE A 184 -12.08 5.91 -1.69
N ASN A 185 -11.18 5.08 -1.21
CA ASN A 185 -11.35 4.28 -0.01
C ASN A 185 -10.07 4.31 0.84
N PHE A 186 -10.16 3.75 2.05
CA PHE A 186 -9.07 3.71 3.02
C PHE A 186 -8.63 2.29 3.32
N SER A 187 -7.36 2.17 3.72
CA SER A 187 -6.75 0.90 4.14
C SER A 187 -5.95 1.06 5.43
N ILE A 188 -5.76 -0.04 6.12
CA ILE A 188 -4.81 -0.17 7.23
C ILE A 188 -3.73 -1.14 6.77
N PRO A 189 -2.57 -0.62 6.30
CA PRO A 189 -1.41 -1.45 6.02
C PRO A 189 -0.74 -1.88 7.32
N ALA A 190 -0.38 -3.17 7.42
CA ALA A 190 0.43 -3.73 8.48
C ALA A 190 1.33 -4.83 7.91
N GLY A 191 2.55 -4.94 8.43
CA GLY A 191 3.46 -5.93 7.90
C GLY A 191 4.84 -5.92 8.53
N LEU A 192 5.74 -6.59 7.83
CA LEU A 192 7.14 -6.71 8.22
C LEU A 192 8.06 -6.41 7.02
N GLY A 193 9.25 -5.91 7.33
CA GLY A 193 10.26 -5.67 6.32
C GLY A 193 11.65 -5.70 6.90
N PHE A 194 12.61 -5.87 6.02
CA PHE A 194 14.00 -5.71 6.37
C PHE A 194 14.76 -5.01 5.25
N TYR A 195 15.88 -4.40 5.60
CA TYR A 195 16.82 -3.88 4.59
C TYR A 195 18.25 -3.95 5.07
N TYR A 196 19.12 -4.07 4.08
CA TYR A 196 20.58 -3.93 4.20
C TYR A 196 21.01 -2.56 3.74
N THR A 197 21.96 -1.94 4.46
CA THR A 197 22.59 -0.69 4.04
C THR A 197 23.98 -1.01 3.49
N ILE A 198 24.21 -0.73 2.21
CA ILE A 198 25.43 -0.98 1.47
C ILE A 198 26.19 0.35 1.33
N ASP A 199 27.48 0.37 1.63
CA ASP A 199 28.37 1.55 1.55
C ASP A 199 27.79 2.78 2.27
N ARG A 200 26.98 2.57 3.30
CA ARG A 200 26.31 3.64 4.07
C ARG A 200 25.49 4.60 3.21
N LYS A 201 25.15 4.20 2.00
CA LYS A 201 24.48 5.05 1.01
C LYS A 201 23.27 4.37 0.37
N TYR A 202 23.40 3.13 0.00
CA TYR A 202 22.34 2.39 -0.67
C TYR A 202 21.65 1.45 0.30
N ARG A 203 20.35 1.32 0.19
CA ARG A 203 19.55 0.35 0.97
C ARG A 203 18.80 -0.55 0.00
N LEU A 204 18.94 -1.84 0.23
CA LEU A 204 18.21 -2.88 -0.48
C LEU A 204 17.43 -3.69 0.55
N GLY A 205 16.13 -3.84 0.36
CA GLY A 205 15.27 -4.54 1.31
C GLY A 205 14.11 -5.26 0.67
N LEU A 206 13.44 -6.04 1.51
CA LEU A 206 12.16 -6.67 1.21
C LEU A 206 11.13 -6.20 2.22
N GLU A 207 9.90 -6.05 1.77
CA GLU A 207 8.76 -5.66 2.59
C GLU A 207 7.53 -6.46 2.17
N MET A 208 6.86 -7.05 3.16
CA MET A 208 5.59 -7.74 2.98
C MET A 208 4.55 -7.03 3.82
N GLY A 209 3.44 -6.64 3.20
CA GLY A 209 2.38 -5.91 3.86
C GLY A 209 1.01 -6.44 3.51
N TRP A 210 0.21 -6.66 4.53
CA TRP A 210 -1.22 -6.91 4.45
C TRP A 210 -1.97 -5.60 4.57
N ARG A 211 -2.95 -5.39 3.72
CA ARG A 211 -3.82 -4.21 3.75
C ARG A 211 -5.25 -4.64 3.95
N THR A 212 -5.77 -4.35 5.14
CA THR A 212 -7.20 -4.47 5.42
C THR A 212 -7.88 -3.19 4.94
N THR A 213 -8.91 -3.32 4.13
CA THR A 213 -9.63 -2.14 3.60
C THR A 213 -10.97 -1.96 4.30
N PHE A 214 -11.59 -0.79 4.11
CA PHE A 214 -12.92 -0.48 4.62
C PHE A 214 -13.98 -0.51 3.52
N THR A 215 -13.72 -1.29 2.47
CA THR A 215 -14.64 -1.49 1.36
C THR A 215 -14.66 -2.95 0.95
N ASP A 216 -15.79 -3.38 0.46
CA ASP A 216 -16.03 -4.69 -0.13
C ASP A 216 -16.26 -4.60 -1.65
N TYR A 217 -15.80 -3.49 -2.26
CA TYR A 217 -16.00 -3.21 -3.69
C TYR A 217 -14.67 -2.98 -4.43
N ILE A 218 -13.60 -3.65 -4.02
CA ILE A 218 -12.35 -3.65 -4.80
C ILE A 218 -12.52 -4.45 -6.09
N ASP A 219 -13.39 -5.47 -6.07
CA ASP A 219 -13.70 -6.34 -7.20
C ASP A 219 -15.13 -6.13 -7.75
N ASP A 220 -15.91 -5.15 -7.21
CA ASP A 220 -17.31 -4.87 -7.55
C ASP A 220 -18.30 -5.93 -7.03
N VAL A 221 -17.92 -6.76 -6.07
CA VAL A 221 -18.75 -7.84 -5.52
C VAL A 221 -18.82 -7.73 -4.01
N SER A 222 -20.06 -7.73 -3.45
CA SER A 222 -20.31 -7.63 -2.02
C SER A 222 -21.57 -8.41 -1.60
N ASN A 223 -22.70 -8.07 -2.16
CA ASN A 223 -24.02 -8.50 -1.67
C ASN A 223 -24.74 -9.48 -2.60
N THR A 224 -25.78 -8.95 -3.26
CA THR A 224 -26.69 -9.68 -4.15
C THR A 224 -26.77 -9.00 -5.51
N TYR A 225 -27.14 -9.75 -6.53
CA TYR A 225 -27.46 -9.19 -7.84
C TYR A 225 -28.59 -8.18 -7.74
N ALA A 226 -28.52 -7.10 -8.51
CA ALA A 226 -29.57 -6.07 -8.52
C ALA A 226 -30.95 -6.66 -8.87
N ASN A 227 -31.98 -6.18 -8.18
CA ASN A 227 -33.34 -6.68 -8.39
C ASN A 227 -34.00 -6.18 -9.68
N ASP A 228 -33.51 -5.09 -10.26
CA ASP A 228 -34.05 -4.45 -11.44
C ASP A 228 -32.92 -4.04 -12.38
N TYR A 229 -32.71 -4.86 -13.40
CA TYR A 229 -31.79 -4.54 -14.49
C TYR A 229 -32.50 -3.78 -15.63
N ASP A 230 -33.83 -3.69 -15.63
CA ASP A 230 -34.61 -2.99 -16.68
C ASP A 230 -34.37 -1.48 -16.67
N GLY A 231 -34.04 -0.90 -15.51
CA GLY A 231 -33.60 0.49 -15.37
C GLY A 231 -32.14 0.76 -15.84
N ILE A 232 -31.30 -0.28 -15.93
CA ILE A 232 -29.92 -0.20 -16.39
C ILE A 232 -29.90 -0.56 -17.88
N SER A 233 -30.40 0.32 -18.70
CA SER A 233 -30.42 0.20 -20.17
C SER A 233 -29.04 0.27 -20.80
N ASN A 234 -28.07 -0.48 -20.27
CA ASN A 234 -26.72 -0.49 -20.80
C ASN A 234 -26.42 -1.84 -21.46
N LYS A 235 -26.24 -1.84 -22.79
CA LYS A 235 -25.84 -3.02 -23.57
C LYS A 235 -24.62 -3.75 -22.97
N THR A 236 -23.82 -3.06 -22.21
CA THR A 236 -22.60 -3.60 -21.59
C THR A 236 -22.95 -4.45 -20.36
N THR A 237 -23.91 -4.01 -19.53
CA THR A 237 -24.36 -4.82 -18.38
C THR A 237 -25.05 -6.07 -18.87
N GLN A 238 -25.89 -5.97 -19.91
CA GLN A 238 -26.49 -7.14 -20.55
C GLN A 238 -25.42 -8.10 -21.08
N ALA A 239 -24.38 -7.61 -21.75
CA ALA A 239 -23.30 -8.45 -22.27
C ALA A 239 -22.47 -9.15 -21.17
N LEU A 240 -22.35 -8.55 -19.98
CA LEU A 240 -21.73 -9.19 -18.81
C LEU A 240 -22.62 -10.32 -18.26
N LEU A 241 -23.93 -10.08 -18.17
CA LEU A 241 -24.93 -11.07 -17.74
C LEU A 241 -25.06 -12.22 -18.75
N ASP A 242 -25.03 -11.91 -20.06
CA ASP A 242 -25.09 -12.91 -21.12
C ASP A 242 -23.89 -13.86 -21.08
N LYS A 243 -22.69 -13.38 -20.73
CA LYS A 243 -21.51 -14.20 -20.52
C LYS A 243 -21.72 -15.22 -19.39
N VAL A 244 -22.25 -14.76 -18.25
CA VAL A 244 -22.51 -15.62 -17.08
C VAL A 244 -23.58 -16.66 -17.42
N ASN A 245 -24.67 -16.27 -18.09
CA ASN A 245 -25.76 -17.15 -18.45
C ASN A 245 -25.35 -18.20 -19.50
N ALA A 246 -24.58 -17.80 -20.53
CA ALA A 246 -24.14 -18.71 -21.58
C ALA A 246 -23.23 -19.83 -21.06
N GLU A 247 -22.39 -19.55 -20.08
CA GLU A 247 -21.48 -20.53 -19.49
C GLU A 247 -22.20 -21.47 -18.50
N ASN A 248 -23.24 -21.00 -17.83
CA ASN A 248 -24.09 -21.83 -16.98
C ASN A 248 -24.89 -22.86 -17.77
N ASP A 249 -25.40 -22.50 -18.94
CA ASP A 249 -26.11 -23.43 -19.84
C ASP A 249 -25.21 -24.59 -20.32
N VAL A 250 -23.93 -24.32 -20.57
CA VAL A 250 -22.97 -25.33 -21.02
C VAL A 250 -22.58 -26.31 -19.92
N ASN A 251 -22.47 -25.84 -18.66
CA ASN A 251 -21.95 -26.65 -17.55
C ASN A 251 -23.02 -27.29 -16.68
N ASN A 252 -24.31 -27.03 -16.93
CA ASN A 252 -25.45 -27.56 -16.16
C ASN A 252 -25.31 -27.34 -14.64
N LEU A 253 -24.63 -26.26 -14.23
CA LEU A 253 -24.38 -25.90 -12.85
C LEU A 253 -25.61 -25.12 -12.33
N LEU A 254 -26.38 -25.78 -11.51
CA LEU A 254 -27.64 -25.30 -10.87
C LEU A 254 -27.37 -24.18 -9.85
N THR A 255 -26.92 -23.02 -10.28
CA THR A 255 -26.87 -21.83 -9.43
C THR A 255 -27.67 -20.73 -10.08
N ASN A 256 -28.75 -20.32 -9.44
CA ASN A 256 -29.59 -19.22 -9.91
C ASN A 256 -28.79 -17.91 -9.69
N PHE A 257 -28.51 -17.21 -10.77
CA PHE A 257 -27.98 -15.84 -10.79
C PHE A 257 -29.09 -14.83 -11.01
N ASP A 258 -30.32 -15.19 -10.57
CA ASP A 258 -31.47 -14.34 -10.65
C ASP A 258 -31.31 -13.08 -9.80
N ALA A 259 -32.08 -12.05 -10.15
CA ALA A 259 -32.18 -10.83 -9.37
C ALA A 259 -32.40 -11.14 -7.88
N GLY A 260 -31.61 -10.52 -7.00
CA GLY A 260 -31.64 -10.75 -5.55
C GLY A 260 -30.91 -12.00 -5.06
N SER A 261 -30.37 -12.86 -5.93
CA SER A 261 -29.54 -13.98 -5.50
C SER A 261 -28.18 -13.50 -4.97
N ARG A 262 -27.55 -14.32 -4.12
CA ARG A 262 -26.26 -13.98 -3.48
C ARG A 262 -25.15 -13.89 -4.54
N ARG A 263 -24.41 -12.76 -4.53
CA ARG A 263 -23.27 -12.51 -5.40
C ARG A 263 -21.94 -12.56 -4.65
N GLY A 264 -21.89 -11.95 -3.46
CA GLY A 264 -20.71 -11.87 -2.61
C GLY A 264 -20.98 -12.22 -1.15
N ASN A 265 -20.04 -11.85 -0.28
CA ASN A 265 -20.13 -11.98 1.17
C ASN A 265 -19.99 -10.63 1.88
N PRO A 266 -21.07 -9.95 2.24
CA PRO A 266 -21.05 -8.61 2.82
C PRO A 266 -20.44 -8.54 4.24
N ASP A 267 -20.19 -9.70 4.86
CA ASP A 267 -19.65 -9.74 6.23
C ASP A 267 -18.14 -9.52 6.29
N ASP A 268 -17.43 -9.67 5.15
CA ASP A 268 -15.96 -9.62 5.08
C ASP A 268 -15.55 -8.56 4.06
N ASN A 269 -14.86 -7.50 4.52
CA ASN A 269 -14.26 -6.51 3.61
C ASN A 269 -13.07 -7.09 2.84
N ASP A 270 -12.88 -6.59 1.63
CA ASP A 270 -11.74 -6.92 0.77
C ASP A 270 -10.40 -6.59 1.41
N SER A 271 -9.42 -7.39 1.12
CA SER A 271 -8.04 -7.16 1.52
C SER A 271 -7.07 -7.53 0.41
N TYR A 272 -5.82 -7.07 0.53
CA TYR A 272 -4.76 -7.46 -0.41
C TYR A 272 -3.40 -7.52 0.26
N LEU A 273 -2.56 -8.41 -0.24
CA LEU A 273 -1.17 -8.59 0.17
C LEU A 273 -0.24 -7.96 -0.86
N THR A 274 0.83 -7.32 -0.41
CA THR A 274 1.93 -6.91 -1.27
C THR A 274 3.25 -7.47 -0.78
N ALA A 275 4.11 -7.84 -1.73
CA ALA A 275 5.50 -8.21 -1.45
C ALA A 275 6.42 -7.42 -2.39
N THR A 276 7.27 -6.56 -1.84
CA THR A 276 8.07 -5.62 -2.62
C THR A 276 9.55 -5.68 -2.26
N VAL A 277 10.39 -5.54 -3.29
CA VAL A 277 11.80 -5.22 -3.18
C VAL A 277 11.95 -3.71 -3.18
N ASN A 278 12.61 -3.17 -2.16
CA ASN A 278 12.79 -1.74 -1.96
C ASN A 278 14.26 -1.37 -2.21
N PHE A 279 14.48 -0.37 -3.06
CA PHE A 279 15.80 0.21 -3.27
C PHE A 279 15.75 1.70 -2.93
N SER A 280 16.69 2.16 -2.07
CA SER A 280 16.72 3.57 -1.68
C SER A 280 18.12 4.12 -1.47
N TRP A 281 18.19 5.46 -1.50
CA TRP A 281 19.40 6.25 -1.22
C TRP A 281 19.27 6.94 0.13
N ALA A 282 20.20 6.66 1.03
CA ALA A 282 20.28 7.32 2.31
C ALA A 282 20.97 8.68 2.18
N ILE A 283 20.28 9.74 2.58
CA ILE A 283 20.85 11.08 2.65
C ILE A 283 21.60 11.22 3.95
N ARG A 284 22.90 11.53 3.87
CA ARG A 284 23.71 11.85 5.03
C ARG A 284 23.30 13.20 5.62
N GLY A 285 22.67 13.21 6.77
CA GLY A 285 22.53 14.42 7.57
C GLY A 285 23.93 15.01 7.89
N ARG A 286 24.14 16.27 7.59
CA ARG A 286 25.36 16.98 8.03
C ARG A 286 25.23 17.25 9.52
N SER A 287 25.91 16.48 10.37
CA SER A 287 26.00 16.80 11.79
C SER A 287 26.74 18.13 11.96
N ASN A 288 26.01 19.15 12.37
CA ASN A 288 26.59 20.44 12.75
C ASN A 288 27.48 20.34 14.00
N PHE A 289 27.28 19.32 14.83
CA PHE A 289 28.06 19.09 16.04
C PHE A 289 29.55 18.90 15.74
N TYR A 290 29.90 18.11 14.72
CA TYR A 290 31.30 17.91 14.31
C TYR A 290 31.88 19.09 13.53
N LYS A 291 31.06 19.97 12.96
CA LYS A 291 31.56 21.13 12.20
C LYS A 291 31.99 22.29 13.08
N SER A 292 31.34 22.52 14.23
CA SER A 292 31.61 23.73 15.02
C SER A 292 32.56 23.50 16.21
N LYS A 293 32.44 22.37 16.93
CA LYS A 293 33.23 22.13 18.14
C LYS A 293 34.46 21.23 18.00
N HIS A 294 34.48 20.34 17.01
CA HIS A 294 35.56 19.34 16.90
C HIS A 294 36.26 19.32 15.54
N ASN A 295 36.24 20.43 14.79
CA ASN A 295 36.98 20.55 13.53
C ASN A 295 38.51 20.35 13.70
N TRP A 296 39.02 20.57 14.89
CA TRP A 296 40.42 20.34 15.23
C TRP A 296 40.77 18.85 15.35
N VAL A 297 39.84 18.00 15.82
CA VAL A 297 40.00 16.53 15.91
C VAL A 297 40.00 15.88 14.54
N LEU A 298 39.32 16.47 13.58
CA LEU A 298 39.26 15.94 12.21
C LEU A 298 40.38 16.40 11.30
N GLY A 299 41.37 17.14 11.85
CA GLY A 299 42.56 17.59 11.10
C GLY A 299 42.30 18.50 9.90
N LYS A 300 41.05 18.99 9.74
CA LYS A 300 40.64 19.81 8.58
C LYS A 300 40.92 21.29 8.69
N ASN A 301 41.31 21.79 9.85
CA ASN A 301 41.86 23.13 10.01
C ASN A 301 43.38 23.06 9.85
N LYS A 302 43.85 23.02 8.62
CA LYS A 302 45.18 23.52 8.37
C LYS A 302 45.21 24.98 8.78
N ARG A 303 45.59 25.27 10.03
CA ARG A 303 46.01 26.62 10.42
C ARG A 303 47.02 27.04 9.37
N LYS A 304 46.67 28.07 8.56
CA LYS A 304 47.68 28.77 7.77
C LYS A 304 48.78 29.15 8.74
N ARG A 305 49.90 28.43 8.73
CA ARG A 305 51.10 28.83 9.47
C ARG A 305 51.40 30.26 9.00
N ARG A 306 51.12 31.23 9.83
CA ARG A 306 51.70 32.57 9.64
C ARG A 306 53.21 32.34 9.61
N LYS A 307 53.83 32.55 8.45
CA LYS A 307 55.27 32.64 8.35
C LYS A 307 55.66 33.79 9.25
N SER A 308 56.28 33.49 10.41
CA SER A 308 56.94 34.51 11.19
C SER A 308 58.10 35.00 10.36
N ARG A 309 58.04 36.22 9.86
CA ARG A 309 59.20 36.91 9.32
C ARG A 309 60.04 37.31 10.54
N ALA A 310 61.09 36.55 10.79
CA ALA A 310 62.16 37.06 11.64
C ALA A 310 62.80 38.24 10.88
N LYS A 311 62.72 39.45 11.42
CA LYS A 311 63.49 40.56 11.00
C LYS A 311 64.81 40.46 11.84
N PHE A 312 65.91 40.26 11.17
CA PHE A 312 67.19 40.54 11.72
C PHE A 312 67.54 42.02 11.44
#